data_79000838e2e82d647e32d6e44ca80c65
#
_entry.id   79000838e2e82d647e32d6e44ca80c65
#
_cell.length_a   1.000
_cell.length_b   1.000
_cell.length_c   1.000
_cell.angle_alpha   90.00
_cell.angle_beta   90.00
_cell.angle_gamma   90.00
#
_symmetry.space_group_name_H-M   'P 1'
#
loop_
_entity.id
_entity.type
_entity.pdbx_description
1 polymer ?
#
loop_
_entity_poly.entity_id
_entity_poly.type
_entity_poly.pdbx_seq_one_letter_code
_entity_poly.pdbx_strand_id
1 'polypeptide(L)'
;NCDEANKTSTLRSNIYNLFILLDSEMRRNFPSILQNKEKDRGRMLFGKFMTLLVKNCHEVREVAYYADRLCITKDYLYKICNKVEHRTPKEIIDNIVANEIKQYLSDTELSIKDIARTFNFEDSSYLARFFRRMTGMSPLDYRGR
;
A
#
# COMPACT_ATOMS: atom_id res chain seq x y z
N ASN A 1 -15.40 16.53 10.75
CA ASN A 1 -15.00 17.40 9.66
C ASN A 1 -14.72 16.59 8.40
N CYS A 2 -15.71 16.59 7.48
CA CYS A 2 -15.64 15.93 6.17
C CYS A 2 -14.52 16.49 5.24
N ASP A 3 -14.03 17.69 5.51
CA ASP A 3 -13.07 18.39 4.64
C ASP A 3 -11.63 17.88 4.74
N GLU A 4 -11.22 17.37 5.88
CA GLU A 4 -9.85 16.84 6.04
C GLU A 4 -9.67 15.43 5.45
N ALA A 5 -10.69 14.59 5.55
CA ALA A 5 -10.69 13.29 4.89
C ALA A 5 -10.67 13.44 3.35
N ASN A 6 -11.30 14.47 2.82
CA ASN A 6 -11.26 14.81 1.40
C ASN A 6 -9.87 15.35 0.97
N LYS A 7 -9.19 16.13 1.81
CA LYS A 7 -7.84 16.65 1.49
C LYS A 7 -6.79 15.53 1.42
N THR A 8 -6.82 14.58 2.34
CA THR A 8 -5.90 13.42 2.33
C THR A 8 -6.18 12.47 1.16
N SER A 9 -7.44 12.26 0.81
CA SER A 9 -7.85 11.51 -0.38
C SER A 9 -7.40 12.18 -1.67
N THR A 10 -7.50 13.50 -1.74
CA THR A 10 -7.06 14.31 -2.89
C THR A 10 -5.53 14.31 -3.03
N LEU A 11 -4.78 14.41 -1.93
CA LEU A 11 -3.32 14.30 -1.92
C LEU A 11 -2.83 12.92 -2.41
N ARG A 12 -3.50 11.84 -1.98
CA ARG A 12 -3.21 10.49 -2.47
C ARG A 12 -3.43 10.35 -3.97
N SER A 13 -4.57 10.84 -4.45
CA SER A 13 -4.89 10.83 -5.88
C SER A 13 -3.88 11.64 -6.68
N ASN A 14 -3.41 12.76 -6.15
CA ASN A 14 -2.42 13.61 -6.81
C ASN A 14 -1.01 12.97 -6.84
N ILE A 15 -0.58 12.36 -5.73
CA ILE A 15 0.69 11.60 -5.69
C ILE A 15 0.63 10.42 -6.66
N TYR A 16 -0.50 9.73 -6.70
CA TYR A 16 -0.73 8.62 -7.62
C TYR A 16 -0.69 9.06 -9.09
N ASN A 17 -1.38 10.14 -9.43
CA ASN A 17 -1.35 10.73 -10.76
C ASN A 17 0.05 11.20 -11.15
N LEU A 18 0.81 11.75 -10.19
CA LEU A 18 2.21 12.13 -10.41
C LEU A 18 3.08 10.91 -10.74
N PHE A 19 2.88 9.78 -10.03
CA PHE A 19 3.60 8.53 -10.33
C PHE A 19 3.29 7.99 -11.73
N ILE A 20 2.02 8.03 -12.15
CA ILE A 20 1.61 7.63 -13.51
C ILE A 20 2.23 8.56 -14.56
N LEU A 21 2.22 9.86 -14.32
CA LEU A 21 2.82 10.83 -15.23
C LEU A 21 4.34 10.66 -15.35
N LEU A 22 5.04 10.46 -14.23
CA LEU A 22 6.48 10.18 -14.22
C LEU A 22 6.81 8.87 -14.94
N ASP A 23 6.04 7.80 -14.75
CA ASP A 23 6.24 6.54 -15.47
C ASP A 23 6.00 6.71 -16.98
N SER A 24 4.98 7.47 -17.37
CA SER A 24 4.69 7.75 -18.78
C SER A 24 5.77 8.63 -19.45
N GLU A 25 6.28 9.64 -18.75
CA GLU A 25 7.37 10.49 -19.23
C GLU A 25 8.71 9.74 -19.32
N MET A 26 9.02 8.88 -18.35
CA MET A 26 10.21 8.03 -18.43
C MET A 26 10.15 7.06 -19.61
N ARG A 27 9.00 6.47 -19.91
CA ARG A 27 8.80 5.60 -21.08
C ARG A 27 8.97 6.36 -22.39
N ARG A 28 8.51 7.60 -22.44
CA ARG A 28 8.55 8.46 -23.62
C ARG A 28 9.96 8.96 -23.94
N ASN A 29 10.71 9.36 -22.91
CA ASN A 29 12.01 10.02 -23.08
C ASN A 29 13.21 9.07 -23.05
N PHE A 30 13.04 7.83 -22.53
CA PHE A 30 14.11 6.84 -22.39
C PHE A 30 13.76 5.45 -22.94
N PRO A 31 13.37 5.34 -24.21
CA PRO A 31 12.96 4.04 -24.80
C PRO A 31 14.08 3.00 -24.83
N SER A 32 15.36 3.43 -24.86
CA SER A 32 16.51 2.52 -24.87
C SER A 32 16.77 1.80 -23.55
N ILE A 33 16.23 2.27 -22.43
CA ILE A 33 16.30 1.60 -21.11
C ILE A 33 15.32 0.43 -21.04
N LEU A 34 14.39 0.34 -21.98
CA LEU A 34 13.22 -0.57 -21.95
C LEU A 34 13.38 -1.84 -22.80
N GLN A 35 14.59 -2.19 -23.24
CA GLN A 35 14.81 -3.32 -24.20
C GLN A 35 14.69 -4.72 -23.61
N ASN A 36 14.18 -4.90 -22.38
CA ASN A 36 13.97 -6.23 -21.82
C ASN A 36 12.48 -6.49 -21.52
N LYS A 37 11.75 -7.01 -22.50
CA LYS A 37 10.28 -7.25 -22.45
C LYS A 37 9.78 -7.94 -21.17
N GLU A 38 10.56 -8.88 -20.64
CA GLU A 38 10.22 -9.57 -19.38
C GLU A 38 10.40 -8.68 -18.15
N LYS A 39 11.43 -7.84 -18.17
CA LYS A 39 11.73 -6.87 -17.10
C LYS A 39 10.66 -5.78 -17.06
N ASP A 40 10.18 -5.37 -18.22
CA ASP A 40 9.13 -4.37 -18.37
C ASP A 40 7.76 -4.89 -17.94
N ARG A 41 7.44 -6.15 -18.29
CA ARG A 41 6.19 -6.79 -17.84
C ARG A 41 6.15 -6.91 -16.31
N GLY A 42 7.25 -7.31 -15.68
CA GLY A 42 7.34 -7.40 -14.22
C GLY A 42 7.14 -6.05 -13.54
N ARG A 43 7.81 -5.00 -14.04
CA ARG A 43 7.65 -3.63 -13.52
C ARG A 43 6.24 -3.09 -13.71
N MET A 44 5.64 -3.35 -14.87
CA MET A 44 4.25 -2.94 -15.15
C MET A 44 3.27 -3.63 -14.21
N LEU A 45 3.43 -4.94 -13.98
CA LEU A 45 2.60 -5.70 -13.04
C LEU A 45 2.80 -5.25 -11.60
N PHE A 46 4.04 -4.93 -11.21
CA PHE A 46 4.33 -4.34 -9.92
C PHE A 46 3.62 -2.98 -9.74
N GLY A 47 3.67 -2.10 -10.73
CA GLY A 47 2.94 -0.84 -10.72
C GLY A 47 1.43 -1.04 -10.55
N LYS A 48 0.84 -1.99 -11.29
CA LYS A 48 -0.57 -2.38 -11.14
C LYS A 48 -0.88 -2.94 -9.74
N PHE A 49 0.02 -3.76 -9.18
CA PHE A 49 -0.11 -4.25 -7.81
C PHE A 49 -0.14 -3.10 -6.79
N MET A 50 0.80 -2.16 -6.89
CA MET A 50 0.84 -0.99 -6.00
C MET A 50 -0.44 -0.14 -6.13
N THR A 51 -0.94 0.04 -7.33
CA THR A 51 -2.22 0.71 -7.60
C THR A 51 -3.39 0.06 -6.87
N LEU A 52 -3.53 -1.25 -7.05
CA LEU A 52 -4.58 -2.01 -6.38
C LEU A 52 -4.42 -2.00 -4.86
N LEU A 53 -3.18 -2.05 -4.38
CA LEU A 53 -2.88 -2.05 -2.95
C LEU A 53 -3.30 -0.73 -2.30
N VAL A 54 -2.89 0.41 -2.84
CA VAL A 54 -3.26 1.72 -2.31
C VAL A 54 -4.77 1.91 -2.28
N LYS A 55 -5.48 1.38 -3.29
CA LYS A 55 -6.94 1.47 -3.37
C LYS A 55 -7.67 0.59 -2.36
N ASN A 56 -7.12 -0.60 -2.04
CA ASN A 56 -7.84 -1.63 -1.30
C ASN A 56 -7.19 -2.00 0.04
N CYS A 57 -6.11 -1.35 0.47
CA CYS A 57 -5.34 -1.72 1.67
C CYS A 57 -6.15 -1.61 2.97
N HIS A 58 -7.23 -0.83 2.99
CA HIS A 58 -8.14 -0.72 4.12
C HIS A 58 -9.02 -1.96 4.28
N GLU A 59 -9.37 -2.62 3.18
CA GLU A 59 -10.32 -3.72 3.16
C GLU A 59 -9.65 -5.08 3.11
N VAL A 60 -8.58 -5.22 2.30
CA VAL A 60 -8.00 -6.51 1.95
C VAL A 60 -6.48 -6.52 2.13
N ARG A 61 -5.99 -7.53 2.86
CA ARG A 61 -4.56 -7.74 3.16
C ARG A 61 -4.00 -9.08 2.64
N GLU A 62 -4.83 -9.86 1.96
CA GLU A 62 -4.47 -11.19 1.44
C GLU A 62 -3.75 -11.06 0.09
N VAL A 63 -2.56 -11.66 0.00
CA VAL A 63 -1.75 -11.69 -1.25
C VAL A 63 -2.53 -12.33 -2.40
N ALA A 64 -3.35 -13.34 -2.11
CA ALA A 64 -4.17 -14.03 -3.09
C ALA A 64 -5.12 -13.07 -3.84
N TYR A 65 -5.77 -12.17 -3.12
CA TYR A 65 -6.67 -11.18 -3.71
C TYR A 65 -5.98 -10.34 -4.79
N TYR A 66 -4.79 -9.85 -4.51
CA TYR A 66 -4.03 -9.02 -5.45
C TYR A 66 -3.53 -9.83 -6.65
N ALA A 67 -3.07 -11.06 -6.42
CA ALA A 67 -2.65 -11.96 -7.49
C ALA A 67 -3.82 -12.28 -8.45
N ASP A 68 -4.99 -12.60 -7.91
CA ASP A 68 -6.21 -12.89 -8.68
C ASP A 68 -6.66 -11.66 -9.50
N ARG A 69 -6.65 -10.47 -8.91
CA ARG A 69 -6.98 -9.23 -9.62
C ARG A 69 -6.00 -8.88 -10.75
N LEU A 70 -4.76 -9.32 -10.63
CA LEU A 70 -3.74 -9.16 -11.66
C LEU A 70 -3.73 -10.32 -12.68
N CYS A 71 -4.59 -11.33 -12.51
CA CYS A 71 -4.64 -12.55 -13.33
C CYS A 71 -3.28 -13.27 -13.38
N ILE A 72 -2.60 -13.36 -12.24
CA ILE A 72 -1.31 -14.05 -12.06
C ILE A 72 -1.35 -14.96 -10.83
N THR A 73 -0.39 -15.89 -10.77
CA THR A 73 -0.22 -16.72 -9.57
C THR A 73 0.42 -15.95 -8.43
N LYS A 74 0.19 -16.36 -7.18
CA LYS A 74 0.87 -15.82 -6.00
C LYS A 74 2.40 -15.91 -6.13
N ASP A 75 2.90 -17.04 -6.59
CA ASP A 75 4.34 -17.26 -6.77
C ASP A 75 4.96 -16.28 -7.78
N TYR A 76 4.21 -15.97 -8.84
CA TYR A 76 4.69 -14.98 -9.80
C TYR A 76 4.67 -13.56 -9.21
N LEU A 77 3.67 -13.21 -8.41
CA LEU A 77 3.64 -11.93 -7.67
C LEU A 77 4.83 -11.85 -6.69
N TYR A 78 5.16 -12.94 -5.98
CA TYR A 78 6.36 -13.02 -5.12
C TYR A 78 7.64 -12.75 -5.92
N LYS A 79 7.81 -13.39 -7.07
CA LYS A 79 8.98 -13.17 -7.95
C LYS A 79 9.09 -11.73 -8.40
N ILE A 80 7.97 -11.11 -8.79
CA ILE A 80 7.93 -9.70 -9.21
C ILE A 80 8.33 -8.78 -8.07
N CYS A 81 7.69 -8.89 -6.90
CA CYS A 81 7.97 -8.05 -5.74
C CYS A 81 9.42 -8.19 -5.27
N ASN A 82 9.93 -9.42 -5.19
CA ASN A 82 11.32 -9.65 -4.82
C ASN A 82 12.32 -9.08 -5.84
N LYS A 83 11.99 -9.16 -7.13
CA LYS A 83 12.86 -8.61 -8.19
C LYS A 83 12.91 -7.08 -8.20
N VAL A 84 11.79 -6.41 -7.86
CA VAL A 84 11.66 -4.95 -7.94
C VAL A 84 12.05 -4.27 -6.62
N GLU A 85 11.58 -4.81 -5.48
CA GLU A 85 11.70 -4.20 -4.16
C GLU A 85 12.52 -5.01 -3.16
N HIS A 86 12.99 -6.20 -3.53
CA HIS A 86 13.67 -7.14 -2.62
C HIS A 86 12.84 -7.47 -1.36
N ARG A 87 11.52 -7.46 -1.49
CA ARG A 87 10.54 -7.73 -0.44
C ARG A 87 9.45 -8.66 -0.93
N THR A 88 8.81 -9.36 -0.01
CA THR A 88 7.63 -10.17 -0.31
C THR A 88 6.39 -9.27 -0.50
N PRO A 89 5.39 -9.73 -1.27
CA PRO A 89 4.11 -9.00 -1.38
C PRO A 89 3.48 -8.73 -0.02
N LYS A 90 3.56 -9.68 0.91
CA LYS A 90 3.01 -9.54 2.26
C LYS A 90 3.69 -8.43 3.05
N GLU A 91 5.02 -8.33 2.99
CA GLU A 91 5.76 -7.24 3.64
C GLU A 91 5.40 -5.89 3.05
N ILE A 92 5.21 -5.79 1.73
CA ILE A 92 4.80 -4.56 1.06
C ILE A 92 3.40 -4.15 1.53
N ILE A 93 2.44 -5.09 1.54
CA ILE A 93 1.07 -4.85 2.02
C ILE A 93 1.09 -4.38 3.47
N ASP A 94 1.77 -5.11 4.36
CA ASP A 94 1.81 -4.81 5.79
C ASP A 94 2.44 -3.44 6.05
N ASN A 95 3.49 -3.06 5.30
CA ASN A 95 4.11 -1.74 5.42
C ASN A 95 3.17 -0.61 4.98
N ILE A 96 2.46 -0.77 3.87
CA ILE A 96 1.48 0.23 3.41
C ILE A 96 0.36 0.40 4.43
N VAL A 97 -0.22 -0.71 4.91
CA VAL A 97 -1.27 -0.69 5.94
C VAL A 97 -0.78 -0.01 7.23
N ALA A 98 0.44 -0.34 7.69
CA ALA A 98 0.99 0.27 8.89
C ALA A 98 1.20 1.79 8.73
N ASN A 99 1.66 2.24 7.56
CA ASN A 99 1.83 3.66 7.28
C ASN A 99 0.50 4.41 7.21
N GLU A 100 -0.53 3.79 6.62
CA GLU A 100 -1.88 4.35 6.62
C GLU A 100 -2.44 4.48 8.04
N ILE A 101 -2.27 3.45 8.88
CA ILE A 101 -2.68 3.51 10.29
C ILE A 101 -1.95 4.62 11.03
N LYS A 102 -0.64 4.83 10.79
CA LYS A 102 0.11 5.95 11.37
C LYS A 102 -0.52 7.29 11.05
N GLN A 103 -0.91 7.51 9.79
CA GLN A 103 -1.58 8.74 9.37
C GLN A 103 -2.91 8.94 10.09
N TYR A 104 -3.73 7.88 10.17
CA TYR A 104 -5.00 7.94 10.92
C TYR A 104 -4.80 8.26 12.40
N LEU A 105 -3.76 7.71 13.02
CA LEU A 105 -3.41 7.98 14.41
C LEU A 105 -2.97 9.44 14.64
N SER A 106 -2.26 10.03 13.68
CA SER A 106 -1.75 11.41 13.76
C SER A 106 -2.77 12.46 13.35
N ASP A 107 -3.56 12.17 12.31
CA ASP A 107 -4.36 13.17 11.61
C ASP A 107 -5.84 13.16 12.02
N THR A 108 -6.26 12.18 12.84
CA THR A 108 -7.66 12.02 13.25
C THR A 108 -7.80 11.76 14.74
N GLU A 109 -8.97 12.16 15.29
CA GLU A 109 -9.40 11.86 16.67
C GLU A 109 -10.14 10.50 16.78
N LEU A 110 -10.12 9.69 15.71
CA LEU A 110 -10.78 8.38 15.71
C LEU A 110 -10.22 7.48 16.81
N SER A 111 -11.10 6.77 17.50
CA SER A 111 -10.67 5.77 18.49
C SER A 111 -9.89 4.63 17.82
N ILE A 112 -9.04 3.92 18.58
CA ILE A 112 -8.33 2.74 18.07
C ILE A 112 -9.33 1.68 17.55
N LYS A 113 -10.51 1.60 18.16
CA LYS A 113 -11.61 0.71 17.74
C LYS A 113 -12.17 1.11 16.37
N ASP A 114 -12.33 2.41 16.13
CA ASP A 114 -12.85 2.89 14.84
C ASP A 114 -11.80 2.75 13.74
N ILE A 115 -10.53 2.99 14.03
CA ILE A 115 -9.42 2.71 13.11
C ILE A 115 -9.38 1.21 12.78
N ALA A 116 -9.53 0.32 13.76
CA ALA A 116 -9.61 -1.12 13.53
C ALA A 116 -10.74 -1.49 12.56
N ARG A 117 -11.90 -0.88 12.70
CA ARG A 117 -13.04 -1.08 11.77
C ARG A 117 -12.71 -0.55 10.37
N THR A 118 -12.14 0.65 10.28
CA THR A 118 -11.77 1.28 8.99
C THR A 118 -10.81 0.40 8.19
N PHE A 119 -9.89 -0.28 8.88
CA PHE A 119 -8.91 -1.16 8.26
C PHE A 119 -9.32 -2.64 8.26
N ASN A 120 -10.59 -2.93 8.50
CA ASN A 120 -11.14 -4.29 8.50
C ASN A 120 -10.32 -5.27 9.37
N PHE A 121 -9.89 -4.80 10.56
CA PHE A 121 -9.35 -5.67 11.59
C PHE A 121 -10.47 -6.28 12.41
N GLU A 122 -10.29 -7.52 12.84
CA GLU A 122 -11.27 -8.25 13.67
C GLU A 122 -11.63 -7.48 14.94
N ASP A 123 -10.62 -6.93 15.63
CA ASP A 123 -10.78 -6.08 16.78
C ASP A 123 -9.59 -5.11 16.97
N SER A 124 -9.71 -4.21 17.95
CA SER A 124 -8.66 -3.25 18.31
C SER A 124 -7.39 -3.91 18.86
N SER A 125 -7.51 -5.07 19.51
CA SER A 125 -6.38 -5.81 20.06
C SER A 125 -5.54 -6.44 18.95
N TYR A 126 -6.20 -6.95 17.91
CA TYR A 126 -5.50 -7.46 16.72
C TYR A 126 -4.78 -6.35 15.96
N LEU A 127 -5.42 -5.20 15.78
CA LEU A 127 -4.76 -4.01 15.21
C LEU A 127 -3.56 -3.60 16.06
N ALA A 128 -3.69 -3.53 17.39
CA ALA A 128 -2.60 -3.14 18.27
C ALA A 128 -1.40 -4.08 18.17
N ARG A 129 -1.62 -5.39 18.12
CA ARG A 129 -0.56 -6.39 17.92
C ARG A 129 0.12 -6.24 16.55
N PHE A 130 -0.68 -6.06 15.50
CA PHE A 130 -0.17 -5.81 14.15
C PHE A 130 0.70 -4.54 14.12
N PHE A 131 0.18 -3.44 14.62
CA PHE A 131 0.86 -2.14 14.61
C PHE A 131 2.16 -2.19 15.43
N ARG A 132 2.14 -2.81 16.61
CA ARG A 132 3.33 -2.98 17.44
C ARG A 132 4.40 -3.85 16.76
N ARG A 133 3.99 -4.91 16.07
CA ARG A 133 4.91 -5.75 15.27
C ARG A 133 5.58 -4.93 14.16
N MET A 134 4.83 -4.04 13.51
CA MET A 134 5.32 -3.25 12.38
C MET A 134 6.16 -2.03 12.79
N THR A 135 5.86 -1.43 13.95
CA THR A 135 6.42 -0.14 14.36
C THR A 135 7.27 -0.18 15.64
N GLY A 136 7.18 -1.26 16.39
CA GLY A 136 7.80 -1.40 17.73
C GLY A 136 6.99 -0.75 18.84
N MET A 137 5.90 -0.05 18.56
CA MET A 137 5.13 0.75 19.53
C MET A 137 3.65 0.41 19.51
N SER A 138 2.95 0.65 20.62
CA SER A 138 1.50 0.56 20.62
C SER A 138 0.87 1.76 19.85
N PRO A 139 -0.35 1.61 19.32
CA PRO A 139 -1.06 2.71 18.68
C PRO A 139 -1.28 3.92 19.60
N LEU A 140 -1.52 3.68 20.89
CA LEU A 140 -1.71 4.74 21.89
C LEU A 140 -0.41 5.50 22.15
N ASP A 141 0.71 4.79 22.31
CA ASP A 141 2.02 5.42 22.50
C ASP A 141 2.42 6.24 21.26
N TYR A 142 2.06 5.76 20.08
CA TYR A 142 2.32 6.48 18.83
C TYR A 142 1.51 7.78 18.73
N ARG A 143 0.24 7.75 19.12
CA ARG A 143 -0.64 8.93 19.12
C ARG A 143 -0.23 9.99 20.14
N GLY A 144 0.34 9.59 21.27
CA GLY A 144 0.77 10.49 22.35
C GLY A 144 2.08 11.25 22.09
N ARG A 145 2.71 11.02 20.92
CA ARG A 145 3.92 11.73 20.49
C ARG A 145 3.59 12.99 19.71
#